data_a77969c8519a2090ad98e05decb4aed2
#
_entry.id   a77969c8519a2090ad98e05decb4aed2
#
_cell.length_a   1.000
_cell.length_b   1.000
_cell.length_c   1.000
_cell.angle_alpha   90.00
_cell.angle_beta   90.00
_cell.angle_gamma   90.00
#
_symmetry.space_group_name_H-M   'P 1'
#
loop_
_entity.id
_entity.type
_entity.pdbx_description
1 polymer ?
#
loop_
_entity_poly.entity_id
_entity_poly.type
_entity_poly.pdbx_seq_one_letter_code
_entity_poly.pdbx_strand_id
1 'polypeptide(L)'
;MPASPPPSPIPWFLALTLSVIVWLGVSPAAQAVNNPELLPSESTPIVDLANFLPDVQENRMIEDINTFEADTGWKLRVLTQYDRSPGRAVIPFWGLDDKSILLVADARGGNLLAFSIGDAVYELMPRTFWIEMQARFGNIYYIRENGENLAITEALDTVKGCLVKGGCNVVPGLPREQWILTLVTSIVGGLIFGFAAIPRSANQTFAWQWVLIMSPLWGILFIAFGIAPVVTRTQDFLPLFRNIMGFSLGILVAYLSPMFNQANTPQT
;
A
#
# COMPACT_ATOMS: atom_id res chain seq x y z
N MET A 1 -53.70 1.53 63.75
CA MET A 1 -53.05 2.35 62.73
C MET A 1 -52.69 1.41 61.57
N PRO A 2 -53.26 1.57 60.37
CA PRO A 2 -52.91 0.73 59.23
C PRO A 2 -51.61 1.26 58.60
N ALA A 3 -50.69 0.35 58.31
CA ALA A 3 -49.40 0.62 57.67
C ALA A 3 -49.60 1.05 56.21
N SER A 4 -48.95 2.13 55.80
CA SER A 4 -48.93 2.61 54.39
C SER A 4 -48.29 1.58 53.45
N PRO A 5 -48.82 1.36 52.26
CA PRO A 5 -48.25 0.46 51.27
C PRO A 5 -46.88 0.95 50.80
N PRO A 6 -45.94 0.03 50.44
CA PRO A 6 -44.64 0.43 49.94
C PRO A 6 -44.77 1.11 48.57
N PRO A 7 -43.88 2.09 48.24
CA PRO A 7 -43.91 2.77 46.97
C PRO A 7 -43.60 1.80 45.79
N SER A 8 -44.41 1.89 44.74
CA SER A 8 -44.26 1.03 43.57
C SER A 8 -42.94 1.30 42.83
N PRO A 9 -42.20 0.24 42.36
CA PRO A 9 -40.90 0.40 41.70
C PRO A 9 -40.98 0.93 40.26
N ILE A 10 -42.20 1.18 39.74
CA ILE A 10 -42.45 1.54 38.35
C ILE A 10 -41.84 2.90 37.93
N PRO A 11 -41.79 3.96 38.75
CA PRO A 11 -41.26 5.26 38.30
C PRO A 11 -39.72 5.25 38.07
N TRP A 12 -38.97 4.36 38.73
CA TRP A 12 -37.52 4.29 38.58
C TRP A 12 -37.10 3.67 37.24
N PHE A 13 -37.78 2.63 36.80
CA PHE A 13 -37.55 2.01 35.52
C PHE A 13 -37.91 2.92 34.35
N LEU A 14 -39.00 3.68 34.44
CA LEU A 14 -39.37 4.67 33.44
C LEU A 14 -38.37 5.84 33.35
N ALA A 15 -37.82 6.30 34.47
CA ALA A 15 -36.80 7.34 34.49
C ALA A 15 -35.46 6.86 33.89
N LEU A 16 -35.06 5.62 34.14
CA LEU A 16 -33.84 5.01 33.56
C LEU A 16 -34.01 4.76 32.07
N THR A 17 -35.16 4.28 31.60
CA THR A 17 -35.39 4.05 30.16
C THR A 17 -35.46 5.35 29.38
N LEU A 18 -36.09 6.40 29.93
CA LEU A 18 -36.13 7.74 29.31
C LEU A 18 -34.73 8.37 29.23
N SER A 19 -33.90 8.25 30.29
CA SER A 19 -32.52 8.79 30.25
C SER A 19 -31.63 8.06 29.25
N VAL A 20 -31.76 6.73 29.05
CA VAL A 20 -31.02 5.96 28.05
C VAL A 20 -31.46 6.34 26.62
N ILE A 21 -32.77 6.57 26.39
CA ILE A 21 -33.28 6.99 25.07
C ILE A 21 -32.81 8.41 24.73
N VAL A 22 -32.75 9.32 25.70
CA VAL A 22 -32.22 10.68 25.48
C VAL A 22 -30.72 10.65 25.20
N TRP A 23 -29.95 9.73 25.85
CA TRP A 23 -28.52 9.57 25.61
C TRP A 23 -28.22 8.94 24.25
N LEU A 24 -29.07 8.03 23.76
CA LEU A 24 -28.93 7.41 22.44
C LEU A 24 -29.46 8.29 21.30
N GLY A 25 -30.32 9.27 21.60
CA GLY A 25 -30.96 10.15 20.61
C GLY A 25 -30.21 11.45 20.29
N VAL A 26 -29.22 11.84 21.11
CA VAL A 26 -28.43 13.07 20.90
C VAL A 26 -27.01 12.65 20.48
N SER A 27 -26.88 11.97 19.33
CA SER A 27 -25.64 12.03 18.60
C SER A 27 -25.52 13.44 18.02
N PRO A 28 -24.50 14.25 18.38
CA PRO A 28 -24.27 15.49 17.66
C PRO A 28 -24.05 15.06 16.19
N ALA A 29 -24.95 15.52 15.31
CA ALA A 29 -24.73 15.35 13.89
C ALA A 29 -23.34 15.93 13.62
N ALA A 30 -22.39 15.08 13.22
CA ALA A 30 -21.08 15.52 12.80
C ALA A 30 -21.31 16.48 11.63
N GLN A 31 -21.25 17.79 11.91
CA GLN A 31 -21.40 18.80 10.87
C GLN A 31 -20.23 18.60 9.94
N ALA A 32 -20.53 18.20 8.71
CA ALA A 32 -19.49 18.09 7.68
C ALA A 32 -18.86 19.48 7.54
N VAL A 33 -17.55 19.55 7.81
CA VAL A 33 -16.77 20.76 7.63
C VAL A 33 -16.93 21.22 6.18
N ASN A 34 -17.30 22.47 6.00
CA ASN A 34 -17.51 23.06 4.68
C ASN A 34 -17.03 24.52 4.71
N ASN A 35 -15.76 24.73 4.35
CA ASN A 35 -15.10 26.04 4.36
C ASN A 35 -14.69 26.43 2.92
N PRO A 36 -15.66 26.89 2.10
CA PRO A 36 -15.38 27.26 0.71
C PRO A 36 -14.41 28.45 0.60
N GLU A 37 -14.28 29.25 1.63
CA GLU A 37 -13.36 30.39 1.70
C GLU A 37 -11.87 30.01 1.66
N LEU A 38 -11.57 28.72 1.87
CA LEU A 38 -10.20 28.21 1.74
C LEU A 38 -9.84 27.84 0.30
N LEU A 39 -10.82 27.83 -0.59
CA LEU A 39 -10.60 27.53 -1.99
C LEU A 39 -10.30 28.80 -2.78
N PRO A 40 -9.39 28.77 -3.77
CA PRO A 40 -9.10 29.90 -4.63
C PRO A 40 -10.33 30.27 -5.49
N SER A 41 -10.36 31.50 -5.99
CA SER A 41 -11.45 31.97 -6.86
C SER A 41 -11.46 31.29 -8.23
N GLU A 42 -10.28 30.87 -8.70
CA GLU A 42 -10.12 30.13 -9.96
C GLU A 42 -9.88 28.66 -9.68
N SER A 43 -10.50 27.80 -10.50
CA SER A 43 -10.32 26.36 -10.37
C SER A 43 -8.96 25.93 -10.89
N THR A 44 -8.07 25.53 -10.01
CA THR A 44 -6.77 24.91 -10.32
C THR A 44 -6.81 23.42 -9.95
N PRO A 45 -6.10 22.54 -10.64
CA PRO A 45 -6.09 21.11 -10.29
C PRO A 45 -5.41 20.82 -8.95
N ILE A 46 -4.61 21.74 -8.44
CA ILE A 46 -3.93 21.64 -7.14
C ILE A 46 -4.35 22.80 -6.24
N VAL A 47 -4.65 22.49 -4.98
CA VAL A 47 -4.85 23.46 -3.91
C VAL A 47 -3.94 23.07 -2.75
N ASP A 48 -2.81 23.78 -2.62
CA ASP A 48 -1.75 23.49 -1.63
C ASP A 48 -1.91 24.39 -0.39
N LEU A 49 -2.82 24.04 0.54
CA LEU A 49 -3.04 24.78 1.78
C LEU A 49 -1.97 24.51 2.85
N ALA A 50 -1.23 23.44 2.72
CA ALA A 50 -0.19 23.05 3.67
C ALA A 50 1.22 23.45 3.25
N ASN A 51 1.41 24.04 2.06
CA ASN A 51 2.69 24.37 1.47
C ASN A 51 3.65 23.17 1.41
N PHE A 52 3.14 21.99 1.00
CA PHE A 52 3.95 20.81 0.80
C PHE A 52 4.71 20.81 -0.52
N LEU A 53 4.21 21.57 -1.50
CA LEU A 53 4.78 21.64 -2.85
C LEU A 53 5.56 22.94 -3.03
N PRO A 54 6.85 22.89 -3.42
CA PRO A 54 7.56 24.09 -3.85
C PRO A 54 6.89 24.69 -5.11
N ASP A 55 6.79 26.01 -5.19
CA ASP A 55 6.08 26.72 -6.27
C ASP A 55 6.45 26.25 -7.68
N VAL A 56 7.73 25.99 -7.93
CA VAL A 56 8.21 25.51 -9.25
C VAL A 56 7.69 24.10 -9.54
N GLN A 57 7.59 23.25 -8.53
CA GLN A 57 7.09 21.88 -8.65
C GLN A 57 5.57 21.90 -8.82
N GLU A 58 4.86 22.68 -8.02
CA GLU A 58 3.41 22.86 -8.10
C GLU A 58 2.98 23.29 -9.51
N ASN A 59 3.62 24.33 -10.06
CA ASN A 59 3.30 24.81 -11.39
C ASN A 59 3.51 23.75 -12.49
N ARG A 60 4.60 22.95 -12.40
CA ARG A 60 4.84 21.84 -13.34
C ARG A 60 3.79 20.75 -13.20
N MET A 61 3.40 20.42 -11.97
CA MET A 61 2.36 19.42 -11.73
C MET A 61 0.99 19.88 -12.22
N ILE A 62 0.66 21.17 -12.08
CA ILE A 62 -0.57 21.77 -12.62
C ILE A 62 -0.61 21.62 -14.15
N GLU A 63 0.47 21.97 -14.86
CA GLU A 63 0.57 21.82 -16.31
C GLU A 63 0.44 20.37 -16.75
N ASP A 64 1.14 19.46 -16.06
CA ASP A 64 1.14 18.03 -16.32
C ASP A 64 -0.24 17.40 -16.09
N ILE A 65 -0.95 17.76 -15.00
CA ILE A 65 -2.30 17.29 -14.73
C ILE A 65 -3.29 17.81 -15.79
N ASN A 66 -3.20 19.06 -16.18
CA ASN A 66 -4.07 19.64 -17.21
C ASN A 66 -3.86 18.96 -18.56
N THR A 67 -2.62 18.72 -18.94
CA THR A 67 -2.27 17.98 -20.17
C THR A 67 -2.81 16.55 -20.11
N PHE A 68 -2.60 15.87 -18.97
CA PHE A 68 -3.09 14.51 -18.78
C PHE A 68 -4.63 14.43 -18.87
N GLU A 69 -5.35 15.38 -18.29
CA GLU A 69 -6.82 15.45 -18.37
C GLU A 69 -7.28 15.70 -19.80
N ALA A 70 -6.61 16.61 -20.54
CA ALA A 70 -6.93 16.88 -21.93
C ALA A 70 -6.73 15.64 -22.83
N ASP A 71 -5.68 14.87 -22.60
CA ASP A 71 -5.32 13.72 -23.42
C ASP A 71 -6.16 12.48 -23.11
N THR A 72 -6.55 12.28 -21.83
CA THR A 72 -7.16 11.02 -21.35
C THR A 72 -8.60 11.15 -20.88
N GLY A 73 -9.02 12.36 -20.52
CA GLY A 73 -10.33 12.63 -19.92
C GLY A 73 -10.44 12.21 -18.44
N TRP A 74 -9.36 11.75 -17.80
CA TRP A 74 -9.30 11.46 -16.37
C TRP A 74 -8.96 12.72 -15.57
N LYS A 75 -9.74 13.02 -14.54
CA LYS A 75 -9.56 14.21 -13.69
C LYS A 75 -8.74 13.87 -12.46
N LEU A 76 -7.54 14.42 -12.36
CA LEU A 76 -6.72 14.33 -11.16
C LEU A 76 -6.79 15.65 -10.39
N ARG A 77 -7.00 15.57 -9.07
CA ARG A 77 -7.05 16.75 -8.19
C ARG A 77 -6.23 16.49 -6.94
N VAL A 78 -5.54 17.51 -6.46
CA VAL A 78 -4.69 17.44 -5.28
C VAL A 78 -5.10 18.50 -4.29
N LEU A 79 -5.37 18.08 -3.07
CA LEU A 79 -5.58 18.96 -1.93
C LEU A 79 -4.52 18.65 -0.88
N THR A 80 -3.73 19.62 -0.49
CA THR A 80 -2.93 19.48 0.72
C THR A 80 -3.56 20.28 1.84
N GLN A 81 -3.53 19.76 3.06
CA GLN A 81 -4.11 20.43 4.23
C GLN A 81 -3.33 20.06 5.51
N TYR A 82 -3.38 20.99 6.48
CA TYR A 82 -2.80 20.77 7.80
C TYR A 82 -3.82 21.06 8.89
N ASP A 83 -4.07 22.34 9.21
CA ASP A 83 -4.97 22.71 10.31
C ASP A 83 -6.41 22.93 9.86
N ARG A 84 -6.59 23.38 8.63
CA ARG A 84 -7.90 23.74 8.06
C ARG A 84 -8.17 22.92 6.83
N SER A 85 -9.43 22.55 6.66
CA SER A 85 -9.90 21.76 5.52
C SER A 85 -11.10 22.44 4.87
N PRO A 86 -11.13 22.54 3.52
CA PRO A 86 -12.31 23.00 2.81
C PRO A 86 -13.47 21.99 2.89
N GLY A 87 -13.21 20.76 3.32
CA GLY A 87 -14.22 19.73 3.48
C GLY A 87 -14.91 19.38 2.17
N ARG A 88 -16.27 19.31 2.20
CA ARG A 88 -17.05 18.97 1.01
C ARG A 88 -17.11 20.06 -0.06
N ALA A 89 -16.65 21.28 0.21
CA ALA A 89 -16.63 22.36 -0.76
C ALA A 89 -15.77 22.02 -2.00
N VAL A 90 -14.83 21.10 -1.89
CA VAL A 90 -14.01 20.64 -3.03
C VAL A 90 -14.80 19.92 -4.11
N ILE A 91 -15.91 19.27 -3.78
CA ILE A 91 -16.73 18.50 -4.74
C ILE A 91 -17.31 19.41 -5.82
N PRO A 92 -18.10 20.45 -5.50
CA PRO A 92 -18.60 21.38 -6.50
C PRO A 92 -17.51 22.27 -7.09
N PHE A 93 -16.44 22.58 -6.33
CA PHE A 93 -15.32 23.39 -6.82
C PHE A 93 -14.61 22.76 -8.01
N TRP A 94 -14.34 21.47 -7.97
CA TRP A 94 -13.68 20.72 -9.05
C TRP A 94 -14.64 19.98 -9.98
N GLY A 95 -15.93 19.96 -9.68
CA GLY A 95 -16.91 19.18 -10.44
C GLY A 95 -16.51 17.70 -10.50
N LEU A 96 -16.25 17.11 -9.30
CA LEU A 96 -15.83 15.72 -9.20
C LEU A 96 -16.93 14.79 -9.68
N ASP A 97 -16.57 13.82 -10.50
CA ASP A 97 -17.42 12.83 -11.13
C ASP A 97 -16.84 11.42 -11.07
N ASP A 98 -17.44 10.47 -11.80
CA ASP A 98 -17.03 9.07 -11.81
C ASP A 98 -15.61 8.85 -12.36
N LYS A 99 -15.06 9.80 -13.13
CA LYS A 99 -13.70 9.77 -13.68
C LYS A 99 -12.70 10.58 -12.87
N SER A 100 -13.08 11.01 -11.68
CA SER A 100 -12.26 11.89 -10.86
C SER A 100 -11.49 11.11 -9.79
N ILE A 101 -10.26 11.53 -9.55
CA ILE A 101 -9.41 11.07 -8.47
C ILE A 101 -8.96 12.30 -7.70
N LEU A 102 -9.38 12.40 -6.45
CA LEU A 102 -8.92 13.42 -5.52
C LEU A 102 -7.93 12.80 -4.54
N LEU A 103 -6.69 13.25 -4.60
CA LEU A 103 -5.65 12.98 -3.61
C LEU A 103 -5.70 14.06 -2.53
N VAL A 104 -5.90 13.66 -1.30
CA VAL A 104 -5.84 14.55 -0.13
C VAL A 104 -4.61 14.18 0.67
N ALA A 105 -3.68 15.14 0.82
CA ALA A 105 -2.53 15.03 1.69
C ALA A 105 -2.79 15.78 3.01
N ASP A 106 -2.96 15.04 4.12
CA ASP A 106 -3.27 15.59 5.44
C ASP A 106 -2.24 15.12 6.47
N ALA A 107 -1.39 16.02 6.93
CA ALA A 107 -0.31 15.70 7.88
C ALA A 107 -0.79 15.41 9.31
N ARG A 108 -2.07 15.59 9.63
CA ARG A 108 -2.62 15.34 10.98
C ARG A 108 -2.85 13.86 11.25
N GLY A 109 -2.95 13.04 10.19
CA GLY A 109 -3.20 11.62 10.30
C GLY A 109 -1.95 10.75 10.43
N GLY A 110 -2.14 9.46 10.71
CA GLY A 110 -1.07 8.47 10.68
C GLY A 110 -0.59 8.14 9.27
N ASN A 111 -1.44 8.38 8.26
CA ASN A 111 -1.14 8.35 6.83
C ASN A 111 -1.34 9.73 6.25
N LEU A 112 -0.33 10.21 5.52
CA LEU A 112 -0.41 11.50 4.82
C LEU A 112 -1.49 11.47 3.74
N LEU A 113 -1.55 10.40 2.95
CA LEU A 113 -2.37 10.32 1.74
C LEU A 113 -3.72 9.65 1.99
N ALA A 114 -4.78 10.30 1.53
CA ALA A 114 -6.11 9.74 1.39
C ALA A 114 -6.61 9.97 -0.04
N PHE A 115 -7.43 9.05 -0.55
CA PHE A 115 -7.98 9.13 -1.91
C PHE A 115 -9.50 9.11 -1.88
N SER A 116 -10.11 10.02 -2.64
CA SER A 116 -11.53 9.97 -2.99
C SER A 116 -11.63 9.69 -4.49
N ILE A 117 -12.35 8.63 -4.85
CA ILE A 117 -12.22 7.99 -6.16
C ILE A 117 -13.60 7.80 -6.76
N GLY A 118 -13.75 8.18 -8.02
CA GLY A 118 -14.96 7.95 -8.80
C GLY A 118 -15.15 6.47 -9.19
N ASP A 119 -16.39 6.08 -9.45
CA ASP A 119 -16.74 4.68 -9.67
C ASP A 119 -16.08 4.08 -10.92
N ALA A 120 -15.94 4.85 -12.01
CA ALA A 120 -15.26 4.38 -13.22
C ALA A 120 -13.77 4.07 -13.00
N VAL A 121 -13.14 4.71 -12.01
CA VAL A 121 -11.73 4.46 -11.66
C VAL A 121 -11.60 3.15 -10.88
N TYR A 122 -12.59 2.78 -10.05
CA TYR A 122 -12.58 1.52 -9.32
C TYR A 122 -12.64 0.29 -10.23
N GLU A 123 -13.23 0.42 -11.43
CA GLU A 123 -13.22 -0.65 -12.43
C GLU A 123 -11.81 -0.95 -12.96
N LEU A 124 -10.93 0.06 -12.99
CA LEU A 124 -9.55 -0.04 -13.49
C LEU A 124 -8.54 -0.34 -12.37
N MET A 125 -8.79 0.19 -11.18
CA MET A 125 -7.90 0.07 -10.03
C MET A 125 -8.73 -0.28 -8.79
N PRO A 126 -8.71 -1.55 -8.35
CA PRO A 126 -9.56 -2.04 -7.27
C PRO A 126 -9.18 -1.41 -5.92
N ARG A 127 -10.07 -1.51 -4.93
CA ARG A 127 -9.87 -0.93 -3.60
C ARG A 127 -8.54 -1.32 -2.93
N THR A 128 -8.06 -2.55 -3.19
CA THR A 128 -6.77 -3.04 -2.68
C THR A 128 -5.58 -2.25 -3.20
N PHE A 129 -5.64 -1.78 -4.45
CA PHE A 129 -4.63 -0.89 -5.02
C PHE A 129 -4.51 0.42 -4.22
N TRP A 130 -5.63 1.07 -3.88
CA TRP A 130 -5.65 2.33 -3.15
C TRP A 130 -5.17 2.19 -1.70
N ILE A 131 -5.51 1.08 -1.05
CA ILE A 131 -4.98 0.74 0.29
C ILE A 131 -3.46 0.58 0.22
N GLU A 132 -2.95 -0.12 -0.81
CA GLU A 132 -1.51 -0.28 -1.02
C GLU A 132 -0.82 1.07 -1.33
N MET A 133 -1.44 1.93 -2.14
CA MET A 133 -0.95 3.29 -2.42
C MET A 133 -0.76 4.11 -1.13
N GLN A 134 -1.78 4.13 -0.27
CA GLN A 134 -1.70 4.80 1.03
C GLN A 134 -0.62 4.20 1.93
N ALA A 135 -0.55 2.87 2.02
CA ALA A 135 0.45 2.19 2.84
C ALA A 135 1.87 2.39 2.32
N ARG A 136 2.06 2.55 1.00
CA ARG A 136 3.38 2.68 0.38
C ARG A 136 3.91 4.10 0.42
N PHE A 137 3.12 5.08 -0.01
CA PHE A 137 3.56 6.47 -0.17
C PHE A 137 3.11 7.38 0.98
N GLY A 138 1.99 7.05 1.66
CA GLY A 138 1.42 7.89 2.72
C GLY A 138 1.90 7.54 4.13
N ASN A 139 2.68 6.47 4.32
CA ASN A 139 3.11 6.08 5.66
C ASN A 139 4.20 7.01 6.22
N ILE A 140 4.24 7.15 7.54
CA ILE A 140 5.14 8.07 8.25
C ILE A 140 6.63 7.80 8.00
N TYR A 141 7.03 6.55 7.75
CA TYR A 141 8.43 6.21 7.49
C TYR A 141 8.85 6.69 6.11
N TYR A 142 8.01 6.48 5.10
CA TYR A 142 8.25 6.98 3.75
C TYR A 142 8.34 8.50 3.73
N ILE A 143 7.39 9.18 4.39
CA ILE A 143 7.35 10.65 4.49
C ILE A 143 8.60 11.20 5.18
N ARG A 144 9.04 10.56 6.26
CA ARG A 144 10.24 11.00 7.00
C ARG A 144 11.52 10.88 6.16
N GLU A 145 11.60 9.88 5.29
CA GLU A 145 12.77 9.66 4.43
C GLU A 145 12.75 10.53 3.17
N ASN A 146 11.58 10.78 2.59
CA ASN A 146 11.43 11.33 1.25
C ASN A 146 10.73 12.70 1.20
N GLY A 147 10.01 13.08 2.25
CA GLY A 147 9.21 14.30 2.31
C GLY A 147 7.81 14.14 1.70
N GLU A 148 6.95 15.10 2.03
CA GLU A 148 5.55 15.13 1.61
C GLU A 148 5.41 15.35 0.08
N ASN A 149 6.25 16.23 -0.46
CA ASN A 149 6.23 16.57 -1.89
C ASN A 149 6.51 15.35 -2.78
N LEU A 150 7.52 14.54 -2.41
CA LEU A 150 7.86 13.34 -3.18
C LEU A 150 6.78 12.27 -3.04
N ALA A 151 6.19 12.13 -1.85
CA ALA A 151 5.07 11.22 -1.62
C ALA A 151 3.87 11.53 -2.52
N ILE A 152 3.52 12.81 -2.65
CA ILE A 152 2.42 13.28 -3.52
C ILE A 152 2.76 13.02 -4.99
N THR A 153 3.97 13.39 -5.41
CA THR A 153 4.42 13.24 -6.81
C THR A 153 4.44 11.78 -7.24
N GLU A 154 5.09 10.91 -6.48
CA GLU A 154 5.19 9.48 -6.77
C GLU A 154 3.81 8.80 -6.79
N ALA A 155 2.92 9.19 -5.88
CA ALA A 155 1.56 8.68 -5.88
C ALA A 155 0.80 9.08 -7.16
N LEU A 156 0.89 10.35 -7.58
CA LEU A 156 0.25 10.84 -8.80
C LEU A 156 0.83 10.17 -10.05
N ASP A 157 2.16 10.07 -10.15
CA ASP A 157 2.82 9.45 -11.30
C ASP A 157 2.47 7.97 -11.42
N THR A 158 2.35 7.28 -10.29
CA THR A 158 1.88 5.90 -10.25
C THR A 158 0.44 5.77 -10.77
N VAL A 159 -0.46 6.64 -10.33
CA VAL A 159 -1.86 6.67 -10.78
C VAL A 159 -1.95 6.97 -12.27
N LYS A 160 -1.26 8.02 -12.75
CA LYS A 160 -1.21 8.36 -14.19
C LYS A 160 -0.72 7.19 -15.02
N GLY A 161 0.39 6.58 -14.59
CA GLY A 161 0.97 5.43 -15.29
C GLY A 161 0.02 4.23 -15.36
N CYS A 162 -0.79 4.00 -14.32
CA CYS A 162 -1.80 2.95 -14.31
C CYS A 162 -2.99 3.29 -15.23
N LEU A 163 -3.47 4.53 -15.23
CA LEU A 163 -4.56 4.96 -16.09
C LEU A 163 -4.20 4.87 -17.59
N VAL A 164 -2.98 5.26 -17.96
CA VAL A 164 -2.48 5.13 -19.35
C VAL A 164 -2.41 3.67 -19.80
N LYS A 165 -2.11 2.73 -18.89
CA LYS A 165 -2.06 1.29 -19.17
C LYS A 165 -3.43 0.61 -19.19
N GLY A 166 -4.50 1.34 -18.91
CA GLY A 166 -5.85 0.78 -18.81
C GLY A 166 -6.17 0.10 -17.48
N GLY A 167 -5.41 0.41 -16.43
CA GLY A 167 -5.63 -0.05 -15.07
C GLY A 167 -4.46 -0.81 -14.45
N CYS A 168 -4.51 -0.97 -13.12
CA CYS A 168 -3.55 -1.74 -12.34
C CYS A 168 -4.25 -2.47 -11.18
N ASN A 169 -4.03 -3.76 -11.05
CA ASN A 169 -4.54 -4.53 -9.91
C ASN A 169 -3.71 -4.37 -8.64
N VAL A 170 -2.42 -4.05 -8.79
CA VAL A 170 -1.44 -3.84 -7.72
C VAL A 170 -0.59 -2.61 -8.04
N VAL A 171 -0.04 -1.98 -7.01
CA VAL A 171 0.85 -0.81 -7.17
C VAL A 171 2.14 -1.24 -7.88
N PRO A 172 2.48 -0.64 -9.03
CA PRO A 172 3.69 -0.98 -9.76
C PRO A 172 4.97 -0.73 -8.97
N GLY A 173 6.01 -1.51 -9.31
CA GLY A 173 7.33 -1.42 -8.70
C GLY A 173 7.46 -2.18 -7.38
N LEU A 174 8.71 -2.39 -6.96
CA LEU A 174 9.05 -3.09 -5.72
C LEU A 174 9.48 -2.08 -4.65
N PRO A 175 8.79 -2.01 -3.50
CA PRO A 175 9.29 -1.29 -2.34
C PRO A 175 10.67 -1.82 -1.91
N ARG A 176 11.50 -0.97 -1.29
CA ARG A 176 12.86 -1.31 -0.88
C ARG A 176 12.92 -2.58 -0.03
N GLU A 177 11.98 -2.75 0.90
CA GLU A 177 11.89 -3.92 1.76
C GLU A 177 11.62 -5.19 0.96
N GLN A 178 10.70 -5.15 0.00
CA GLN A 178 10.42 -6.27 -0.88
C GLN A 178 11.58 -6.56 -1.82
N TRP A 179 12.27 -5.50 -2.29
CA TRP A 179 13.46 -5.64 -3.13
C TRP A 179 14.57 -6.42 -2.40
N ILE A 180 14.80 -6.16 -1.12
CA ILE A 180 15.76 -6.90 -0.29
C ILE A 180 15.23 -8.29 0.03
N LEU A 181 13.96 -8.39 0.47
CA LEU A 181 13.35 -9.65 0.87
C LEU A 181 13.37 -10.70 -0.27
N THR A 182 13.03 -10.30 -1.50
CA THR A 182 13.03 -11.20 -2.66
C THR A 182 14.43 -11.75 -2.96
N LEU A 183 15.49 -10.96 -2.75
CA LEU A 183 16.87 -11.45 -2.89
C LEU A 183 17.25 -12.43 -1.78
N VAL A 184 16.97 -12.07 -0.52
CA VAL A 184 17.30 -12.93 0.64
C VAL A 184 16.57 -14.27 0.54
N THR A 185 15.29 -14.28 0.22
CA THR A 185 14.53 -15.52 0.06
C THR A 185 15.00 -16.36 -1.11
N SER A 186 15.48 -15.74 -2.20
CA SER A 186 16.10 -16.44 -3.33
C SER A 186 17.42 -17.12 -2.92
N ILE A 187 18.30 -16.40 -2.19
CA ILE A 187 19.57 -16.97 -1.71
C ILE A 187 19.31 -18.13 -0.75
N VAL A 188 18.41 -17.96 0.23
CA VAL A 188 18.07 -19.02 1.20
C VAL A 188 17.44 -20.23 0.50
N GLY A 189 16.53 -20.00 -0.44
CA GLY A 189 15.95 -21.06 -1.28
C GLY A 189 17.04 -21.84 -2.04
N GLY A 190 18.03 -21.12 -2.60
CA GLY A 190 19.20 -21.71 -3.26
C GLY A 190 20.07 -22.53 -2.32
N LEU A 191 20.33 -22.06 -1.10
CA LEU A 191 21.06 -22.81 -0.07
C LEU A 191 20.36 -24.12 0.27
N ILE A 192 19.04 -24.10 0.45
CA ILE A 192 18.24 -25.31 0.75
C ILE A 192 18.27 -26.27 -0.43
N PHE A 193 18.11 -25.77 -1.65
CA PHE A 193 18.22 -26.60 -2.86
C PHE A 193 19.60 -27.25 -2.97
N GLY A 194 20.67 -26.46 -2.83
CA GLY A 194 22.05 -26.93 -2.90
C GLY A 194 22.36 -28.00 -1.84
N PHE A 195 21.93 -27.78 -0.59
CA PHE A 195 22.02 -28.77 0.48
C PHE A 195 21.24 -30.07 0.17
N ALA A 196 20.04 -29.94 -0.37
CA ALA A 196 19.25 -31.10 -0.78
C ALA A 196 19.89 -31.90 -1.91
N ALA A 197 20.64 -31.21 -2.80
CA ALA A 197 21.29 -31.79 -3.97
C ALA A 197 22.56 -32.59 -3.66
N ILE A 198 23.17 -32.45 -2.47
CA ILE A 198 24.40 -33.12 -2.07
C ILE A 198 24.24 -34.65 -2.16
N PRO A 199 25.13 -35.36 -2.85
CA PRO A 199 25.14 -36.82 -2.94
C PRO A 199 25.22 -37.49 -1.55
N ARG A 200 24.40 -38.51 -1.30
CA ARG A 200 24.39 -39.28 -0.05
C ARG A 200 24.91 -40.71 -0.17
N SER A 201 25.29 -41.09 -1.40
CA SER A 201 25.89 -42.40 -1.69
C SER A 201 27.00 -42.25 -2.72
N ALA A 202 27.98 -43.15 -2.68
CA ALA A 202 29.17 -43.09 -3.57
C ALA A 202 28.85 -43.12 -5.08
N ASN A 203 27.70 -43.69 -5.45
CA ASN A 203 27.29 -43.82 -6.86
C ASN A 203 26.30 -42.71 -7.32
N GLN A 204 26.06 -41.71 -6.47
CA GLN A 204 25.20 -40.59 -6.77
C GLN A 204 26.01 -39.33 -7.06
N THR A 205 25.76 -38.68 -8.18
CA THR A 205 26.29 -37.33 -8.47
C THR A 205 25.37 -36.24 -8.01
N PHE A 206 24.05 -36.56 -7.86
CA PHE A 206 23.00 -35.60 -7.50
C PHE A 206 21.86 -36.30 -6.79
N ALA A 207 21.43 -35.79 -5.61
CA ALA A 207 20.41 -36.41 -4.78
C ALA A 207 19.01 -35.90 -5.13
N TRP A 208 18.50 -36.17 -6.36
CA TRP A 208 17.24 -35.62 -6.85
C TRP A 208 16.02 -35.93 -5.96
N GLN A 209 16.03 -37.08 -5.26
CA GLN A 209 14.95 -37.45 -4.35
C GLN A 209 14.81 -36.45 -3.19
N TRP A 210 15.92 -36.00 -2.63
CA TRP A 210 15.96 -35.01 -1.56
C TRP A 210 15.60 -33.61 -2.06
N VAL A 211 15.98 -33.28 -3.30
CA VAL A 211 15.57 -32.01 -3.94
C VAL A 211 14.05 -31.98 -4.07
N LEU A 212 13.40 -33.09 -4.44
CA LEU A 212 11.94 -33.18 -4.51
C LEU A 212 11.29 -33.14 -3.13
N ILE A 213 11.80 -33.86 -2.14
CA ILE A 213 11.28 -33.84 -0.77
C ILE A 213 11.35 -32.43 -0.18
N MET A 214 12.43 -31.69 -0.44
CA MET A 214 12.63 -30.31 0.03
C MET A 214 11.99 -29.26 -0.90
N SER A 215 11.34 -29.68 -2.01
CA SER A 215 10.78 -28.74 -2.99
C SER A 215 9.72 -27.78 -2.42
N PRO A 216 8.85 -28.15 -1.47
CA PRO A 216 7.94 -27.18 -0.87
C PRO A 216 8.69 -26.02 -0.20
N LEU A 217 9.82 -26.30 0.42
CA LEU A 217 10.57 -25.30 1.18
C LEU A 217 11.34 -24.33 0.25
N TRP A 218 12.23 -24.87 -0.61
CA TRP A 218 12.97 -24.02 -1.53
C TRP A 218 12.07 -23.40 -2.61
N GLY A 219 11.02 -24.11 -3.03
CA GLY A 219 10.08 -23.64 -4.04
C GLY A 219 9.25 -22.44 -3.53
N ILE A 220 8.74 -22.50 -2.31
CA ILE A 220 8.02 -21.35 -1.71
C ILE A 220 8.97 -20.16 -1.58
N LEU A 221 10.17 -20.35 -1.06
CA LEU A 221 11.11 -19.26 -0.86
C LEU A 221 11.57 -18.62 -2.19
N PHE A 222 11.90 -19.42 -3.19
CA PHE A 222 12.39 -18.91 -4.46
C PHE A 222 11.26 -18.48 -5.39
N ILE A 223 10.23 -19.32 -5.60
CA ILE A 223 9.18 -19.04 -6.57
C ILE A 223 8.19 -18.03 -5.99
N ALA A 224 7.58 -18.33 -4.81
CA ALA A 224 6.52 -17.49 -4.28
C ALA A 224 7.04 -16.16 -3.69
N PHE A 225 8.18 -16.17 -3.01
CA PHE A 225 8.74 -14.96 -2.39
C PHE A 225 9.87 -14.32 -3.18
N GLY A 226 10.63 -15.07 -3.99
CA GLY A 226 11.72 -14.56 -4.79
C GLY A 226 11.29 -14.05 -6.17
N ILE A 227 10.51 -14.83 -6.91
CA ILE A 227 10.18 -14.56 -8.33
C ILE A 227 8.81 -13.89 -8.48
N ALA A 228 7.76 -14.44 -7.87
CA ALA A 228 6.39 -13.98 -8.09
C ALA A 228 6.17 -12.48 -7.81
N PRO A 229 6.67 -11.87 -6.72
CA PRO A 229 6.51 -10.43 -6.48
C PRO A 229 7.20 -9.58 -7.56
N VAL A 230 8.32 -10.05 -8.12
CA VAL A 230 9.04 -9.34 -9.17
C VAL A 230 8.22 -9.34 -10.46
N VAL A 231 7.81 -10.50 -10.93
CA VAL A 231 7.09 -10.66 -12.20
C VAL A 231 5.72 -9.96 -12.18
N THR A 232 5.05 -9.94 -11.01
CA THR A 232 3.71 -9.32 -10.90
C THR A 232 3.75 -7.80 -10.77
N ARG A 233 4.86 -7.22 -10.29
CA ARG A 233 4.94 -5.79 -9.93
C ARG A 233 5.86 -4.95 -10.80
N THR A 234 6.76 -5.57 -11.56
CA THR A 234 7.72 -4.85 -12.40
C THR A 234 7.87 -5.52 -13.76
N GLN A 235 8.18 -4.72 -14.77
CA GLN A 235 8.55 -5.19 -16.09
C GLN A 235 10.08 -5.22 -16.28
N ASP A 236 10.83 -4.78 -15.28
CA ASP A 236 12.28 -4.76 -15.31
C ASP A 236 12.86 -6.15 -15.13
N PHE A 237 13.78 -6.51 -16.01
CA PHE A 237 14.51 -7.78 -15.92
C PHE A 237 15.58 -7.79 -14.82
N LEU A 238 16.07 -6.64 -14.40
CA LEU A 238 17.18 -6.54 -13.45
C LEU A 238 16.87 -7.22 -12.09
N PRO A 239 15.74 -6.98 -11.43
CA PRO A 239 15.40 -7.66 -10.17
C PRO A 239 15.22 -9.17 -10.36
N LEU A 240 14.67 -9.61 -11.49
CA LEU A 240 14.50 -11.03 -11.81
C LEU A 240 15.85 -11.72 -11.98
N PHE A 241 16.72 -11.15 -12.82
CA PHE A 241 18.08 -11.66 -13.05
C PHE A 241 18.88 -11.73 -11.74
N ARG A 242 18.83 -10.68 -10.92
CA ARG A 242 19.48 -10.63 -9.61
C ARG A 242 19.01 -11.78 -8.70
N ASN A 243 17.71 -12.05 -8.63
CA ASN A 243 17.16 -13.11 -7.77
C ASN A 243 17.52 -14.50 -8.27
N ILE A 244 17.56 -14.73 -9.58
CA ILE A 244 18.06 -15.98 -10.19
C ILE A 244 19.54 -16.16 -9.87
N MET A 245 20.35 -15.12 -10.00
CA MET A 245 21.77 -15.17 -9.64
C MET A 245 21.97 -15.44 -8.15
N GLY A 246 21.17 -14.82 -7.28
CA GLY A 246 21.18 -15.06 -5.83
C GLY A 246 20.84 -16.51 -5.49
N PHE A 247 19.84 -17.10 -6.12
CA PHE A 247 19.47 -18.49 -5.97
C PHE A 247 20.62 -19.42 -6.42
N SER A 248 21.18 -19.17 -7.60
CA SER A 248 22.29 -19.95 -8.14
C SER A 248 23.54 -19.89 -7.28
N LEU A 249 23.85 -18.70 -6.75
CA LEU A 249 24.95 -18.51 -5.79
C LEU A 249 24.71 -19.29 -4.49
N GLY A 250 23.47 -19.28 -3.98
CA GLY A 250 23.10 -20.09 -2.82
C GLY A 250 23.32 -21.59 -3.05
N ILE A 251 22.94 -22.11 -4.24
CA ILE A 251 23.20 -23.51 -4.62
C ILE A 251 24.70 -23.80 -4.58
N LEU A 252 25.51 -22.97 -5.24
CA LEU A 252 26.96 -23.17 -5.31
C LEU A 252 27.59 -23.16 -3.93
N VAL A 253 27.24 -22.21 -3.08
CA VAL A 253 27.78 -22.11 -1.71
C VAL A 253 27.44 -23.37 -0.90
N ALA A 254 26.19 -23.82 -0.94
CA ALA A 254 25.76 -25.00 -0.19
C ALA A 254 26.43 -26.30 -0.75
N TYR A 255 26.42 -26.46 -2.06
CA TYR A 255 26.95 -27.68 -2.71
C TYR A 255 28.46 -27.82 -2.58
N LEU A 256 29.22 -26.71 -2.68
CA LEU A 256 30.67 -26.70 -2.60
C LEU A 256 31.22 -26.58 -1.18
N SER A 257 30.38 -26.25 -0.21
CA SER A 257 30.82 -26.05 1.17
C SER A 257 31.30 -27.36 1.82
N PRO A 258 32.57 -27.45 2.28
CA PRO A 258 33.06 -28.63 2.98
C PRO A 258 32.31 -28.92 4.28
N MET A 259 31.67 -27.92 4.88
CA MET A 259 30.88 -28.03 6.10
C MET A 259 29.65 -28.94 5.93
N PHE A 260 29.04 -28.96 4.75
CA PHE A 260 27.89 -29.81 4.44
C PHE A 260 28.32 -31.17 3.81
N ASN A 261 29.51 -31.23 3.22
CA ASN A 261 30.04 -32.47 2.59
C ASN A 261 30.72 -33.42 3.59
N GLN A 262 31.28 -32.93 4.71
CA GLN A 262 31.92 -33.75 5.74
C GLN A 262 30.97 -34.69 6.49
N ALA A 263 29.66 -34.37 6.54
CA ALA A 263 28.65 -35.22 7.17
C ALA A 263 28.45 -36.57 6.44
N ASN A 264 28.95 -36.71 5.22
CA ASN A 264 28.75 -37.89 4.35
C ASN A 264 30.02 -38.67 4.06
N THR A 265 31.17 -38.31 4.63
CA THR A 265 32.37 -39.17 4.57
C THR A 265 32.18 -40.34 5.51
N PRO A 266 32.19 -41.63 5.05
CA PRO A 266 32.18 -42.78 5.95
C PRO A 266 33.39 -42.66 6.85
N GLN A 267 33.18 -42.68 8.17
CA GLN A 267 34.29 -42.89 9.10
C GLN A 267 34.81 -44.31 8.86
N THR A 268 35.96 -44.42 8.23
CA THR A 268 36.74 -45.66 8.07
C THR A 268 37.29 -46.09 9.41
#